data_7ec217d1ad7e489e8006e5b3992b5a7f
#
_entry.id   7ec217d1ad7e489e8006e5b3992b5a7f
#
_cell.length_a   1.000
_cell.length_b   1.000
_cell.length_c   1.000
_cell.angle_alpha   90.00
_cell.angle_beta   90.00
_cell.angle_gamma   90.00
#
_symmetry.space_group_name_H-M   'P 1'
#
loop_
_entity.id
_entity.type
_entity.pdbx_description
1 polymer ?
#
loop_
_entity_poly.entity_id
_entity_poly.type
_entity_poly.pdbx_seq_one_letter_code
_entity_poly.pdbx_strand_id
1 'polypeptide(L)'
;MELQVKNMVCGRCIKAVTTILEEAGLQPQSVQLGVVKLEGELSPVQLQKIKQSLEAEGFSLLDDQKAMLVDEIKRIIIELVHYGDLEQMNEKLSGYLSGKLHKDYHYLSSLFSSVENTTIEQFFILQKIEKVKEWLVYDEFT
;
A
#
# COMPACT_ATOMS: atom_id res chain seq x y z
N MET A 1 6.64 -14.44 9.12
CA MET A 1 6.13 -14.26 7.75
C MET A 1 5.05 -13.20 7.74
N GLU A 2 5.07 -12.31 6.77
CA GLU A 2 4.05 -11.31 6.57
C GLU A 2 3.31 -11.58 5.27
N LEU A 3 1.99 -11.47 5.31
CA LEU A 3 1.15 -11.49 4.12
C LEU A 3 0.55 -10.10 3.92
N GLN A 4 0.60 -9.60 2.70
CA GLN A 4 -0.08 -8.37 2.33
C GLN A 4 -1.38 -8.71 1.60
N VAL A 5 -2.48 -8.15 2.10
CA VAL A 5 -3.82 -8.45 1.63
C VAL A 5 -4.45 -7.19 1.05
N LYS A 6 -4.92 -7.26 -0.18
CA LYS A 6 -5.62 -6.15 -0.83
C LYS A 6 -7.09 -6.10 -0.42
N ASN A 7 -7.65 -4.91 -0.50
CA ASN A 7 -9.08 -4.64 -0.33
C ASN A 7 -9.58 -4.77 1.11
N MET A 8 -8.69 -4.66 2.10
CA MET A 8 -9.07 -4.54 3.50
C MET A 8 -9.28 -3.06 3.83
N VAL A 9 -10.52 -2.64 4.05
CA VAL A 9 -10.84 -1.22 4.20
C VAL A 9 -11.39 -0.81 5.58
N CYS A 10 -11.77 -1.77 6.42
CA CYS A 10 -12.37 -1.46 7.73
C CYS A 10 -12.22 -2.62 8.71
N GLY A 11 -12.67 -2.42 9.95
CA GLY A 11 -12.59 -3.44 10.99
C GLY A 11 -13.32 -4.74 10.68
N ARG A 12 -14.38 -4.69 9.87
CA ARG A 12 -15.06 -5.91 9.41
C ARG A 12 -14.16 -6.77 8.55
N CYS A 13 -13.33 -6.12 7.74
CA CYS A 13 -12.35 -6.83 6.92
C CYS A 13 -11.31 -7.54 7.79
N ILE A 14 -10.87 -6.91 8.87
CA ILE A 14 -9.94 -7.52 9.83
C ILE A 14 -10.57 -8.78 10.44
N LYS A 15 -11.83 -8.73 10.85
CA LYS A 15 -12.54 -9.88 11.39
C LYS A 15 -12.70 -11.00 10.35
N ALA A 16 -13.07 -10.66 9.14
CA ALA A 16 -13.26 -11.62 8.06
C ALA A 16 -11.94 -12.35 7.74
N VAL A 17 -10.84 -11.61 7.61
CA VAL A 17 -9.53 -12.20 7.34
C VAL A 17 -9.06 -13.07 8.51
N THR A 18 -9.26 -12.60 9.74
CA THR A 18 -8.92 -13.37 10.94
C THR A 18 -9.67 -14.72 10.96
N THR A 19 -10.97 -14.70 10.67
CA THR A 19 -11.80 -15.91 10.61
C THR A 19 -11.29 -16.87 9.52
N ILE A 20 -10.96 -16.37 8.36
CA ILE A 20 -10.40 -17.17 7.25
C ILE A 20 -9.13 -17.89 7.70
N LEU A 21 -8.23 -17.17 8.36
CA LEU A 21 -6.98 -17.75 8.84
C LEU A 21 -7.20 -18.78 9.94
N GLU A 22 -8.11 -18.52 10.88
CA GLU A 22 -8.44 -19.45 11.94
C GLU A 22 -9.08 -20.72 11.40
N GLU A 23 -9.98 -20.63 10.44
CA GLU A 23 -10.59 -21.78 9.78
C GLU A 23 -9.57 -22.63 9.02
N ALA A 24 -8.49 -22.01 8.56
CA ALA A 24 -7.37 -22.72 7.94
C ALA A 24 -6.41 -23.35 8.95
N GLY A 25 -6.69 -23.23 10.25
CA GLY A 25 -5.86 -23.79 11.32
C GLY A 25 -4.68 -22.92 11.72
N LEU A 26 -4.70 -21.63 11.34
CA LEU A 26 -3.61 -20.70 11.64
C LEU A 26 -4.03 -19.73 12.74
N GLN A 27 -3.04 -19.33 13.57
CA GLN A 27 -3.24 -18.27 14.55
C GLN A 27 -2.32 -17.11 14.20
N PRO A 28 -2.86 -16.05 13.63
CA PRO A 28 -2.03 -14.90 13.27
C PRO A 28 -1.52 -14.15 14.51
N GLN A 29 -0.29 -13.68 14.48
CA GLN A 29 0.25 -12.83 15.53
C GLN A 29 -0.45 -11.47 15.55
N SER A 30 -0.74 -10.92 14.38
CA SER A 30 -1.52 -9.69 14.25
C SER A 30 -2.18 -9.63 12.89
N VAL A 31 -3.38 -9.03 12.86
CA VAL A 31 -4.11 -8.73 11.62
C VAL A 31 -4.44 -7.24 11.64
N GLN A 32 -3.88 -6.51 10.69
CA GLN A 32 -4.14 -5.09 10.50
C GLN A 32 -4.65 -4.88 9.08
N LEU A 33 -5.13 -3.68 8.78
CA LEU A 33 -5.58 -3.37 7.43
C LEU A 33 -4.41 -3.54 6.45
N GLY A 34 -4.54 -4.53 5.59
CA GLY A 34 -3.57 -4.80 4.54
C GLY A 34 -2.38 -5.68 4.94
N VAL A 35 -2.17 -5.97 6.23
CA VAL A 35 -1.00 -6.74 6.68
C VAL A 35 -1.39 -7.79 7.71
N VAL A 36 -0.95 -9.02 7.47
CA VAL A 36 -1.12 -10.14 8.41
C VAL A 36 0.26 -10.66 8.79
N LYS A 37 0.52 -10.77 10.09
CA LYS A 37 1.77 -11.36 10.60
C LYS A 37 1.48 -12.75 11.13
N LEU A 38 2.25 -13.72 10.66
CA LEU A 38 2.14 -15.13 11.05
C LEU A 38 3.48 -15.62 11.62
N GLU A 39 3.40 -16.57 12.58
CA GLU A 39 4.59 -17.29 13.03
C GLU A 39 4.96 -18.35 11.99
N GLY A 40 6.24 -18.37 11.61
CA GLY A 40 6.76 -19.34 10.66
C GLY A 40 6.31 -19.10 9.24
N GLU A 41 6.58 -20.06 8.38
CA GLU A 41 6.25 -19.97 6.96
C GLU A 41 5.13 -20.95 6.62
N LEU A 42 4.33 -20.57 5.62
CA LEU A 42 3.25 -21.41 5.12
C LEU A 42 3.77 -22.35 4.03
N SER A 43 3.26 -23.57 4.01
CA SER A 43 3.49 -24.46 2.88
C SER A 43 2.78 -23.93 1.64
N PRO A 44 3.23 -24.29 0.42
CA PRO A 44 2.54 -23.88 -0.80
C PRO A 44 1.06 -24.29 -0.83
N VAL A 45 0.71 -25.42 -0.25
CA VAL A 45 -0.68 -25.90 -0.18
C VAL A 45 -1.51 -25.00 0.73
N GLN A 46 -0.99 -24.65 1.92
CA GLN A 46 -1.66 -23.74 2.84
C GLN A 46 -1.85 -22.36 2.22
N LEU A 47 -0.83 -21.83 1.57
CA LEU A 47 -0.89 -20.52 0.93
C LEU A 47 -1.95 -20.49 -0.16
N GLN A 48 -2.04 -21.54 -0.98
CA GLN A 48 -3.03 -21.63 -2.05
C GLN A 48 -4.44 -21.68 -1.49
N LYS A 49 -4.64 -22.43 -0.42
CA LYS A 49 -5.94 -22.55 0.25
C LYS A 49 -6.41 -21.22 0.84
N ILE A 50 -5.51 -20.51 1.51
CA ILE A 50 -5.79 -19.18 2.04
C ILE A 50 -6.11 -18.20 0.93
N LYS A 51 -5.33 -18.22 -0.14
CA LYS A 51 -5.56 -17.37 -1.31
C LYS A 51 -6.96 -17.55 -1.89
N GLN A 52 -7.39 -18.82 -2.05
CA GLN A 52 -8.72 -19.12 -2.56
C GLN A 52 -9.83 -18.62 -1.62
N SER A 53 -9.66 -18.84 -0.31
CA SER A 53 -10.63 -18.38 0.69
C SER A 53 -10.74 -16.86 0.73
N LEU A 54 -9.61 -16.14 0.61
CA LEU A 54 -9.60 -14.68 0.57
C LEU A 54 -10.28 -14.16 -0.68
N GLU A 55 -10.00 -14.76 -1.84
CA GLU A 55 -10.60 -14.34 -3.10
C GLU A 55 -12.12 -14.54 -3.10
N ALA A 56 -12.61 -15.60 -2.46
CA ALA A 56 -14.05 -15.84 -2.33
C ALA A 56 -14.77 -14.74 -1.53
N GLU A 57 -14.06 -14.07 -0.63
CA GLU A 57 -14.60 -12.96 0.18
C GLU A 57 -14.25 -11.58 -0.35
N GLY A 58 -13.67 -11.50 -1.54
CA GLY A 58 -13.32 -10.23 -2.17
C GLY A 58 -11.96 -9.68 -1.82
N PHE A 59 -11.15 -10.42 -1.07
CA PHE A 59 -9.77 -10.06 -0.78
C PHE A 59 -8.82 -10.76 -1.73
N SER A 60 -7.60 -10.27 -1.84
CA SER A 60 -6.56 -10.99 -2.58
C SER A 60 -5.20 -10.79 -1.93
N LEU A 61 -4.33 -11.81 -2.06
CA LEU A 61 -2.96 -11.68 -1.61
C LEU A 61 -2.16 -10.85 -2.61
N LEU A 62 -1.36 -9.94 -2.08
CA LEU A 62 -0.45 -9.13 -2.86
C LEU A 62 0.86 -9.91 -3.03
N ASP A 63 1.31 -10.10 -4.25
CA ASP A 63 2.63 -10.69 -4.46
C ASP A 63 3.74 -9.69 -4.14
N ASP A 64 4.95 -10.19 -3.94
CA ASP A 64 6.08 -9.37 -3.53
C ASP A 64 6.43 -8.28 -4.56
N GLN A 65 6.28 -8.57 -5.84
CA GLN A 65 6.58 -7.60 -6.90
C GLN A 65 5.62 -6.42 -6.87
N LYS A 66 4.33 -6.69 -6.67
CA LYS A 66 3.31 -5.63 -6.57
C LYS A 66 3.50 -4.81 -5.29
N ALA A 67 3.83 -5.47 -4.18
CA ALA A 67 4.13 -4.79 -2.92
C ALA A 67 5.32 -3.83 -3.09
N MET A 68 6.39 -4.29 -3.74
CA MET A 68 7.55 -3.46 -4.01
C MET A 68 7.22 -2.29 -4.92
N LEU A 69 6.35 -2.48 -5.91
CA LEU A 69 5.94 -1.42 -6.81
C LEU A 69 5.17 -0.32 -6.09
N VAL A 70 4.26 -0.69 -5.19
CA VAL A 70 3.54 0.28 -4.36
C VAL A 70 4.51 1.07 -3.47
N ASP A 71 5.49 0.40 -2.86
CA ASP A 71 6.51 1.05 -2.05
C ASP A 71 7.35 2.01 -2.88
N GLU A 72 7.68 1.66 -4.12
CA GLU A 72 8.41 2.54 -5.03
C GLU A 72 7.60 3.79 -5.38
N ILE A 73 6.29 3.64 -5.62
CA ILE A 73 5.41 4.79 -5.88
C ILE A 73 5.45 5.76 -4.70
N LYS A 74 5.31 5.25 -3.48
CA LYS A 74 5.37 6.07 -2.27
C LYS A 74 6.72 6.77 -2.14
N ARG A 75 7.81 6.03 -2.34
CA ARG A 75 9.17 6.57 -2.23
C ARG A 75 9.40 7.69 -3.23
N ILE A 76 9.00 7.49 -4.48
CA ILE A 76 9.14 8.50 -5.53
C ILE A 76 8.38 9.78 -5.17
N ILE A 77 7.14 9.64 -4.68
CA ILE A 77 6.32 10.79 -4.29
C ILE A 77 6.95 11.51 -3.09
N ILE A 78 7.39 10.78 -2.09
CA ILE A 78 8.03 11.36 -0.90
C ILE A 78 9.30 12.11 -1.28
N GLU A 79 10.15 11.51 -2.09
CA GLU A 79 11.37 12.17 -2.57
C GLU A 79 11.06 13.41 -3.40
N LEU A 80 10.06 13.34 -4.27
CA LEU A 80 9.67 14.48 -5.11
C LEU A 80 9.18 15.65 -4.27
N VAL A 81 8.37 15.39 -3.25
CA VAL A 81 7.77 16.45 -2.42
C VAL A 81 8.77 17.01 -1.42
N HIS A 82 9.51 16.14 -0.72
CA HIS A 82 10.38 16.56 0.40
C HIS A 82 11.79 16.95 -0.02
N TYR A 83 12.29 16.38 -1.11
CA TYR A 83 13.67 16.56 -1.54
C TYR A 83 13.82 17.04 -2.97
N GLY A 84 12.76 17.01 -3.78
CA GLY A 84 12.75 17.44 -5.16
C GLY A 84 12.31 18.88 -5.32
N ASP A 85 12.37 19.38 -6.55
CA ASP A 85 11.91 20.71 -6.90
C ASP A 85 10.61 20.61 -7.70
N LEU A 86 9.48 20.75 -6.99
CA LEU A 86 8.16 20.69 -7.60
C LEU A 86 7.91 21.83 -8.59
N GLU A 87 8.54 22.99 -8.37
CA GLU A 87 8.38 24.17 -9.24
C GLU A 87 9.00 23.95 -10.61
N GLN A 88 10.05 23.12 -10.69
CA GLN A 88 10.71 22.81 -11.94
C GLN A 88 10.18 21.56 -12.63
N MET A 89 9.17 20.89 -12.04
CA MET A 89 8.56 19.74 -12.65
C MET A 89 7.66 20.17 -13.81
N ASN A 90 8.10 19.85 -15.04
CA ASN A 90 7.42 20.27 -16.27
C ASN A 90 6.31 19.32 -16.71
N GLU A 91 6.11 18.22 -16.01
CA GLU A 91 5.11 17.24 -16.36
C GLU A 91 4.17 16.95 -15.18
N LYS A 92 3.00 16.41 -15.51
CA LYS A 92 2.04 16.00 -14.49
C LYS A 92 2.58 14.81 -13.71
N LEU A 93 2.11 14.66 -12.46
CA LEU A 93 2.47 13.52 -11.61
C LEU A 93 2.26 12.17 -12.34
N SER A 94 1.16 12.04 -13.08
CA SER A 94 0.87 10.82 -13.85
C SER A 94 1.97 10.48 -14.85
N GLY A 95 2.42 11.48 -15.61
CA GLY A 95 3.52 11.29 -16.57
C GLY A 95 4.85 11.03 -15.89
N TYR A 96 5.09 11.71 -14.78
CA TYR A 96 6.31 11.53 -13.99
C TYR A 96 6.44 10.10 -13.46
N LEU A 97 5.39 9.56 -12.84
CA LEU A 97 5.39 8.19 -12.32
C LEU A 97 5.46 7.16 -13.43
N SER A 98 4.69 7.34 -14.49
CA SER A 98 4.68 6.43 -15.63
C SER A 98 6.06 6.38 -16.29
N GLY A 99 6.72 7.52 -16.45
CA GLY A 99 8.07 7.60 -17.01
C GLY A 99 9.13 6.95 -16.13
N LYS A 100 9.06 7.14 -14.82
CA LYS A 100 10.01 6.57 -13.86
C LYS A 100 9.88 5.05 -13.74
N LEU A 101 8.65 4.55 -13.74
CA LEU A 101 8.38 3.13 -13.48
C LEU A 101 8.15 2.31 -14.75
N HIS A 102 8.08 2.96 -15.90
CA HIS A 102 7.86 2.31 -17.20
C HIS A 102 6.58 1.46 -17.21
N LYS A 103 5.51 1.98 -16.58
CA LYS A 103 4.22 1.32 -16.51
C LYS A 103 3.11 2.34 -16.73
N ASP A 104 1.97 1.86 -17.24
CA ASP A 104 0.81 2.69 -17.46
C ASP A 104 0.29 3.25 -16.13
N TYR A 105 -0.02 4.55 -16.12
CA TYR A 105 -0.51 5.21 -14.91
C TYR A 105 -1.81 4.62 -14.39
N HIS A 106 -2.72 4.23 -15.29
CA HIS A 106 -3.98 3.60 -14.88
C HIS A 106 -3.72 2.33 -14.06
N TYR A 107 -2.76 1.52 -14.48
CA TYR A 107 -2.35 0.33 -13.74
C TYR A 107 -1.77 0.70 -12.37
N LEU A 108 -0.86 1.69 -12.33
CA LEU A 108 -0.24 2.15 -11.08
C LEU A 108 -1.30 2.70 -10.12
N SER A 109 -2.23 3.48 -10.62
CA SER A 109 -3.31 4.08 -9.83
C SER A 109 -4.24 3.03 -9.24
N SER A 110 -4.65 2.05 -10.04
CA SER A 110 -5.52 0.96 -9.59
C SER A 110 -4.83 0.11 -8.52
N LEU A 111 -3.58 -0.25 -8.74
CA LEU A 111 -2.81 -1.05 -7.80
C LEU A 111 -2.63 -0.30 -6.47
N PHE A 112 -2.20 0.96 -6.54
CA PHE A 112 -1.98 1.78 -5.35
C PHE A 112 -3.26 1.91 -4.52
N SER A 113 -4.38 2.24 -5.17
CA SER A 113 -5.65 2.42 -4.48
C SER A 113 -6.14 1.13 -3.83
N SER A 114 -5.92 -0.02 -4.46
CA SER A 114 -6.35 -1.30 -3.90
C SER A 114 -5.54 -1.73 -2.67
N VAL A 115 -4.28 -1.26 -2.57
CA VAL A 115 -3.39 -1.61 -1.45
C VAL A 115 -3.49 -0.59 -0.33
N GLU A 116 -3.45 0.70 -0.66
CA GLU A 116 -3.32 1.78 0.31
C GLU A 116 -4.66 2.38 0.75
N ASN A 117 -5.77 1.99 0.11
CA ASN A 117 -7.11 2.52 0.38
C ASN A 117 -7.23 4.05 0.22
N THR A 118 -6.35 4.62 -0.59
CA THR A 118 -6.35 6.02 -0.95
C THR A 118 -5.78 6.16 -2.37
N THR A 119 -6.02 7.28 -3.02
CA THR A 119 -5.50 7.50 -4.37
C THR A 119 -4.06 8.03 -4.34
N ILE A 120 -3.34 7.86 -5.44
CA ILE A 120 -2.00 8.45 -5.61
C ILE A 120 -2.09 9.96 -5.43
N GLU A 121 -3.09 10.61 -6.00
CA GLU A 121 -3.31 12.06 -5.91
C GLU A 121 -3.50 12.50 -4.46
N GLN A 122 -4.30 11.79 -3.69
CA GLN A 122 -4.52 12.09 -2.27
C GLN A 122 -3.25 11.91 -1.45
N PHE A 123 -2.50 10.85 -1.72
CA PHE A 123 -1.22 10.62 -1.06
C PHE A 123 -0.24 11.76 -1.37
N PHE A 124 -0.19 12.20 -2.62
CA PHE A 124 0.65 13.33 -3.05
C PHE A 124 0.26 14.62 -2.32
N ILE A 125 -1.03 14.91 -2.23
CA ILE A 125 -1.54 16.08 -1.50
C ILE A 125 -1.16 16.02 -0.02
N LEU A 126 -1.31 14.86 0.61
CA LEU A 126 -0.97 14.68 2.02
C LEU A 126 0.53 14.91 2.27
N GLN A 127 1.39 14.47 1.36
CA GLN A 127 2.83 14.72 1.48
C GLN A 127 3.16 16.21 1.37
N LYS A 128 2.47 16.94 0.48
CA LYS A 128 2.64 18.39 0.39
C LYS A 128 2.20 19.09 1.68
N ILE A 129 1.08 18.67 2.27
CA ILE A 129 0.58 19.21 3.52
C ILE A 129 1.60 18.96 4.64
N GLU A 130 2.17 17.78 4.73
CA GLU A 130 3.20 17.46 5.72
C GLU A 130 4.43 18.36 5.58
N LYS A 131 4.85 18.64 4.36
CA LYS A 131 5.98 19.54 4.09
C LYS A 131 5.68 20.97 4.55
N VAL A 132 4.47 21.46 4.28
CA VAL A 132 4.05 22.80 4.72
C VAL A 132 4.02 22.87 6.23
N LYS A 133 3.55 21.85 6.93
CA LYS A 133 3.55 21.79 8.39
C LYS A 133 4.96 21.87 8.95
N GLU A 134 5.92 21.19 8.36
CA GLU A 134 7.33 21.29 8.76
C GLU A 134 7.83 22.73 8.64
N TRP A 135 7.55 23.41 7.55
CA TRP A 135 7.97 24.80 7.36
C TRP A 135 7.34 25.73 8.40
N LEU A 136 6.06 25.55 8.72
CA LEU A 136 5.38 26.36 9.72
C LEU A 136 5.97 26.17 11.11
N VAL A 137 6.33 24.96 11.48
CA VAL A 137 6.99 24.67 12.75
C VAL A 137 8.36 25.35 12.82
N TYR A 138 9.15 25.30 11.76
CA TYR A 138 10.44 26.00 11.70
C TYR A 138 10.29 27.51 11.82
N ASP A 139 9.29 28.08 11.16
CA ASP A 139 9.06 29.53 11.21
C ASP A 139 8.65 30.01 12.59
N GLU A 140 7.94 29.20 13.38
CA GLU A 140 7.56 29.54 14.76
C GLU A 140 8.76 29.60 15.71
N PHE A 141 9.84 28.90 15.40
CA PHE A 141 11.03 28.83 16.25
C PHE A 141 12.19 29.70 15.76
N THR A 142 12.01 30.40 14.68
CA THR A 142 12.99 31.36 14.18
C THR A 142 12.49 32.78 14.35
#